data_a68ded3cbc87acbe5bce16b389124aef
#
_entry.id   a68ded3cbc87acbe5bce16b389124aef
#
_cell.length_a   1.000
_cell.length_b   1.000
_cell.length_c   1.000
_cell.angle_alpha   90.00
_cell.angle_beta   90.00
_cell.angle_gamma   90.00
#
_symmetry.space_group_name_H-M   'P 1'
#
loop_
_entity.id
_entity.type
_entity.pdbx_description
1 polymer ?
#
loop_
_entity_poly.entity_id
_entity_poly.type
_entity_poly.pdbx_seq_one_letter_code
_entity_poly.pdbx_strand_id
1 'polypeptide(L)'
;MITTFNRCLELRRTLTKLFELDPRAGEILICADGCTDETVEMVRNEFPGCTLIENEPVRGSVFSRDRLLQLAQSDIVLSLDDDSYPVDRDFLSHLGEAFKSHVEAAVITFMELRGENATPAGPAVDLSRGQYVSAYPNCAAAMRRSLYGGRARFPLFFEHMYEEPDYALQCYAQGFGVWFEPTLRVRHYLTASRRQPLSRHHLHARNELWSVCLRCPWPWLPFMVAYRVCRQLIFAVSQGFDWAIREPIWWVMAMAAWRTLVKNRHPVPSRVYRAWLRLNRKPIYDKAELRRIVSESK
;
A
#
# COMPACT_ATOMS: atom_id res chain seq x y z
N MET A 1 10.69 4.17 -5.63
CA MET A 1 9.68 5.19 -5.97
C MET A 1 9.19 5.87 -4.71
N ILE A 2 9.00 7.20 -4.75
CA ILE A 2 8.56 8.02 -3.62
C ILE A 2 7.52 9.03 -4.10
N THR A 3 6.42 9.19 -3.35
CA THR A 3 5.45 10.26 -3.56
C THR A 3 5.55 11.27 -2.44
N THR A 4 5.46 12.57 -2.74
CA THR A 4 5.60 13.64 -1.75
C THR A 4 4.63 14.78 -2.00
N PHE A 5 4.23 15.48 -0.93
CA PHE A 5 3.40 16.67 -0.97
C PHE A 5 3.80 17.65 0.14
N ASN A 6 4.52 18.71 -0.21
CA ASN A 6 4.96 19.77 0.72
C ASN A 6 5.71 19.23 1.95
N ARG A 7 6.78 18.42 1.72
CA ARG A 7 7.58 17.77 2.75
C ARG A 7 9.06 17.75 2.41
N CYS A 8 9.59 18.93 2.11
CA CYS A 8 10.97 19.14 1.66
C CYS A 8 12.01 18.52 2.61
N LEU A 9 11.88 18.73 3.93
CA LEU A 9 12.85 18.25 4.91
C LEU A 9 12.84 16.74 5.08
N GLU A 10 11.64 16.14 5.12
CA GLU A 10 11.47 14.70 5.23
C GLU A 10 12.04 14.00 4.00
N LEU A 11 11.68 14.48 2.81
CA LEU A 11 12.18 13.92 1.56
C LEU A 11 13.69 14.05 1.44
N ARG A 12 14.27 15.20 1.79
CA ARG A 12 15.74 15.39 1.79
C ARG A 12 16.43 14.33 2.64
N ARG A 13 15.95 14.10 3.88
CA ARG A 13 16.47 13.06 4.76
C ARG A 13 16.36 11.67 4.14
N THR A 14 15.21 11.33 3.60
CA THR A 14 14.96 10.04 2.94
C THR A 14 15.91 9.84 1.76
N LEU A 15 16.04 10.81 0.88
CA LEU A 15 16.95 10.73 -0.27
C LEU A 15 18.40 10.59 0.17
N THR A 16 18.86 11.37 1.17
CA THR A 16 20.20 11.22 1.72
C THR A 16 20.47 9.78 2.15
N LYS A 17 19.52 9.14 2.85
CA LYS A 17 19.64 7.74 3.28
C LYS A 17 19.63 6.75 2.11
N LEU A 18 18.87 7.01 1.07
CA LEU A 18 18.88 6.16 -0.12
C LEU A 18 20.20 6.20 -0.88
N PHE A 19 20.87 7.35 -0.92
CA PHE A 19 22.21 7.47 -1.53
C PHE A 19 23.34 6.83 -0.71
N GLU A 20 23.09 6.47 0.56
CA GLU A 20 24.03 5.71 1.42
C GLU A 20 23.96 4.19 1.19
N LEU A 21 22.95 3.67 0.44
CA LEU A 21 22.78 2.23 0.20
C LEU A 21 23.90 1.67 -0.67
N ASP A 22 24.29 0.42 -0.39
CA ASP A 22 25.26 -0.35 -1.15
C ASP A 22 24.79 -1.81 -1.32
N PRO A 23 24.45 -2.25 -2.52
CA PRO A 23 24.52 -1.52 -3.79
C PRO A 23 23.51 -0.37 -3.87
N ARG A 24 23.78 0.61 -4.72
CA ARG A 24 22.86 1.72 -4.99
C ARG A 24 21.65 1.24 -5.79
N ALA A 25 20.52 1.96 -5.63
CA ALA A 25 19.37 1.77 -6.51
C ALA A 25 19.73 2.13 -7.97
N GLY A 26 19.25 1.33 -8.91
CA GLY A 26 19.45 1.60 -10.35
C GLY A 26 18.73 2.85 -10.83
N GLU A 27 17.64 3.20 -10.19
CA GLU A 27 16.86 4.42 -10.45
C GLU A 27 16.14 4.89 -9.17
N ILE A 28 15.95 6.19 -9.02
CA ILE A 28 15.12 6.79 -7.96
C ILE A 28 14.08 7.69 -8.64
N LEU A 29 12.82 7.30 -8.51
CA LEU A 29 11.69 8.00 -9.11
C LEU A 29 10.90 8.72 -8.03
N ILE A 30 10.66 10.02 -8.21
CA ILE A 30 9.95 10.89 -7.27
C ILE A 30 8.76 11.52 -7.98
N CYS A 31 7.59 11.51 -7.35
CA CYS A 31 6.42 12.26 -7.80
C CYS A 31 6.08 13.35 -6.77
N ALA A 32 6.30 14.60 -7.14
CA ALA A 32 5.83 15.77 -6.39
C ALA A 32 4.36 16.02 -6.77
N ASP A 33 3.44 15.76 -5.84
CA ASP A 33 2.00 15.78 -6.10
C ASP A 33 1.40 17.16 -5.77
N GLY A 34 1.68 18.18 -6.61
CA GLY A 34 1.21 19.55 -6.41
C GLY A 34 1.94 20.28 -5.28
N CYS A 35 3.26 20.07 -5.16
CA CYS A 35 4.07 20.76 -4.17
C CYS A 35 4.16 22.26 -4.45
N THR A 36 4.04 23.06 -3.39
CA THR A 36 4.12 24.53 -3.40
C THR A 36 5.23 25.08 -2.50
N ASP A 37 5.94 24.18 -1.79
CA ASP A 37 7.14 24.50 -1.00
C ASP A 37 8.42 24.24 -1.83
N GLU A 38 9.59 24.32 -1.19
CA GLU A 38 10.88 24.13 -1.84
C GLU A 38 11.19 22.67 -2.24
N THR A 39 10.24 21.73 -2.12
CA THR A 39 10.44 20.29 -2.38
C THR A 39 11.00 20.04 -3.78
N VAL A 40 10.41 20.66 -4.81
CA VAL A 40 10.81 20.47 -6.21
C VAL A 40 12.19 21.02 -6.47
N GLU A 41 12.44 22.25 -6.00
CA GLU A 41 13.74 22.93 -6.16
C GLU A 41 14.85 22.17 -5.44
N MET A 42 14.60 21.70 -4.23
CA MET A 42 15.52 20.90 -3.44
C MET A 42 15.92 19.61 -4.19
N VAL A 43 14.97 18.88 -4.75
CA VAL A 43 15.27 17.64 -5.49
C VAL A 43 16.12 17.94 -6.72
N ARG A 44 15.79 18.98 -7.49
CA ARG A 44 16.55 19.36 -8.69
C ARG A 44 17.98 19.78 -8.39
N ASN A 45 18.18 20.51 -7.31
CA ASN A 45 19.50 21.09 -6.96
C ASN A 45 20.40 20.09 -6.20
N GLU A 46 19.84 19.36 -5.23
CA GLU A 46 20.60 18.48 -4.34
C GLU A 46 20.68 17.02 -4.81
N PHE A 47 19.69 16.57 -5.60
CA PHE A 47 19.58 15.18 -6.05
C PHE A 47 19.35 15.05 -7.57
N PRO A 48 20.22 15.64 -8.42
CA PRO A 48 20.03 15.66 -9.87
C PRO A 48 20.03 14.26 -10.52
N GLY A 49 20.48 13.23 -9.81
CA GLY A 49 20.39 11.84 -10.27
C GLY A 49 19.02 11.17 -10.10
N CYS A 50 18.05 11.86 -9.49
CA CYS A 50 16.68 11.37 -9.37
C CYS A 50 15.84 11.79 -10.57
N THR A 51 14.93 10.91 -10.98
CA THR A 51 13.87 11.30 -11.95
C THR A 51 12.70 11.91 -11.19
N LEU A 52 12.49 13.19 -11.35
CA LEU A 52 11.39 13.95 -10.74
C LEU A 52 10.26 14.15 -11.75
N ILE A 53 9.05 13.77 -11.36
CA ILE A 53 7.82 14.11 -12.08
C ILE A 53 6.90 14.92 -11.15
N GLU A 54 6.12 15.81 -11.77
CA GLU A 54 5.21 16.70 -11.06
C GLU A 54 3.78 16.46 -11.49
N ASN A 55 2.85 16.54 -10.57
CA ASN A 55 1.43 16.62 -10.85
C ASN A 55 0.94 18.03 -10.56
N GLU A 56 0.22 18.61 -11.51
CA GLU A 56 -0.53 19.85 -11.35
C GLU A 56 -1.90 19.68 -12.01
N PRO A 57 -2.97 19.79 -11.26
CA PRO A 57 -3.07 19.93 -9.79
C PRO A 57 -2.77 18.62 -9.03
N VAL A 58 -2.89 18.67 -7.68
CA VAL A 58 -2.84 17.48 -6.80
C VAL A 58 -3.75 16.36 -7.30
N ARG A 59 -3.23 15.14 -7.39
CA ARG A 59 -3.94 13.96 -7.90
C ARG A 59 -4.12 12.85 -6.89
N GLY A 60 -3.45 12.94 -5.74
CA GLY A 60 -3.44 11.93 -4.69
C GLY A 60 -2.34 10.87 -4.85
N SER A 61 -1.98 10.25 -3.72
CA SER A 61 -0.85 9.32 -3.65
C SER A 61 -1.04 8.06 -4.49
N VAL A 62 -2.26 7.59 -4.65
CA VAL A 62 -2.57 6.40 -5.49
C VAL A 62 -2.25 6.67 -6.95
N PHE A 63 -2.67 7.82 -7.48
CA PHE A 63 -2.37 8.24 -8.84
C PHE A 63 -0.86 8.45 -9.05
N SER A 64 -0.21 9.11 -8.09
CA SER A 64 1.22 9.40 -8.14
C SER A 64 2.06 8.10 -8.14
N ARG A 65 1.72 7.11 -7.30
CA ARG A 65 2.37 5.79 -7.28
C ARG A 65 2.13 5.01 -8.56
N ASP A 66 0.90 5.02 -9.08
CA ASP A 66 0.60 4.38 -10.37
C ASP A 66 1.46 4.95 -11.49
N ARG A 67 1.58 6.27 -11.55
CA ARG A 67 2.41 6.96 -12.55
C ARG A 67 3.89 6.56 -12.43
N LEU A 68 4.44 6.48 -11.21
CA LEU A 68 5.80 6.04 -10.96
C LEU A 68 6.02 4.56 -11.34
N LEU A 69 5.07 3.67 -11.02
CA LEU A 69 5.14 2.25 -11.39
C LEU A 69 5.12 2.03 -12.92
N GLN A 70 4.43 2.90 -13.66
CA GLN A 70 4.43 2.84 -15.12
C GLN A 70 5.73 3.36 -15.73
N LEU A 71 6.40 4.32 -15.08
CA LEU A 71 7.68 4.87 -15.52
C LEU A 71 8.87 3.99 -15.15
N ALA A 72 8.78 3.24 -14.05
CA ALA A 72 9.84 2.39 -13.57
C ALA A 72 10.30 1.40 -14.64
N GLN A 73 11.62 1.20 -14.73
CA GLN A 73 12.26 0.27 -15.68
C GLN A 73 12.77 -0.99 -14.96
N SER A 74 13.09 -0.89 -13.69
CA SER A 74 13.56 -1.99 -12.87
C SER A 74 12.50 -3.06 -12.64
N ASP A 75 12.88 -4.33 -12.54
CA ASP A 75 11.96 -5.46 -12.32
C ASP A 75 11.31 -5.42 -10.93
N ILE A 76 12.05 -4.89 -9.95
CA ILE A 76 11.59 -4.74 -8.57
C ILE A 76 11.56 -3.26 -8.23
N VAL A 77 10.43 -2.77 -7.78
CA VAL A 77 10.21 -1.37 -7.41
C VAL A 77 9.99 -1.27 -5.91
N LEU A 78 10.98 -0.72 -5.19
CA LEU A 78 10.85 -0.37 -3.77
C LEU A 78 9.94 0.85 -3.63
N SER A 79 8.84 0.69 -2.89
CA SER A 79 7.90 1.77 -2.56
C SER A 79 8.19 2.32 -1.17
N LEU A 80 8.35 3.61 -1.09
CA LEU A 80 8.60 4.34 0.14
C LEU A 80 7.72 5.59 0.21
N ASP A 81 7.48 6.08 1.42
CA ASP A 81 6.96 7.42 1.65
C ASP A 81 8.14 8.41 1.78
N ASP A 82 7.85 9.69 1.70
CA ASP A 82 8.87 10.75 1.82
C ASP A 82 9.55 10.81 3.20
N ASP A 83 9.01 10.11 4.20
CA ASP A 83 9.55 9.99 5.56
C ASP A 83 9.97 8.55 5.94
N SER A 84 10.18 7.69 4.93
CA SER A 84 10.59 6.30 5.16
C SER A 84 11.82 5.90 4.34
N TYR A 85 12.74 5.13 4.93
CA TYR A 85 13.95 4.66 4.28
C TYR A 85 14.48 3.34 4.87
N PRO A 86 15.19 2.52 4.07
CA PRO A 86 15.86 1.31 4.55
C PRO A 86 16.88 1.62 5.66
N VAL A 87 16.94 0.75 6.68
CA VAL A 87 17.85 0.92 7.82
C VAL A 87 19.25 0.40 7.49
N ASP A 88 19.34 -0.75 6.84
CA ASP A 88 20.60 -1.45 6.58
C ASP A 88 21.15 -1.03 5.21
N ARG A 89 22.47 -0.81 5.12
CA ARG A 89 23.11 -0.33 3.87
C ARG A 89 23.00 -1.34 2.72
N ASP A 90 23.05 -2.62 3.05
CA ASP A 90 22.98 -3.75 2.12
C ASP A 90 21.53 -4.22 1.82
N PHE A 91 20.55 -3.42 2.23
CA PHE A 91 19.12 -3.71 2.10
C PHE A 91 18.72 -4.18 0.70
N LEU A 92 19.24 -3.55 -0.36
CA LEU A 92 18.86 -3.90 -1.74
C LEU A 92 19.38 -5.27 -2.17
N SER A 93 20.53 -5.70 -1.66
CA SER A 93 21.06 -7.06 -1.88
C SER A 93 20.12 -8.09 -1.25
N HIS A 94 19.78 -7.91 0.03
CA HIS A 94 18.86 -8.80 0.74
C HIS A 94 17.45 -8.80 0.14
N LEU A 95 16.98 -7.64 -0.34
CA LEU A 95 15.71 -7.55 -1.07
C LEU A 95 15.73 -8.40 -2.35
N GLY A 96 16.84 -8.33 -3.10
CA GLY A 96 17.02 -9.16 -4.30
C GLY A 96 16.98 -10.66 -3.99
N GLU A 97 17.65 -11.11 -2.92
CA GLU A 97 17.62 -12.50 -2.47
C GLU A 97 16.23 -12.93 -1.99
N ALA A 98 15.51 -12.06 -1.28
CA ALA A 98 14.14 -12.33 -0.86
C ALA A 98 13.21 -12.56 -2.06
N PHE A 99 13.31 -11.76 -3.12
CA PHE A 99 12.53 -11.98 -4.35
C PHE A 99 12.94 -13.23 -5.14
N LYS A 100 14.19 -13.66 -5.07
CA LYS A 100 14.65 -14.94 -5.66
C LYS A 100 14.07 -16.12 -4.87
N SER A 101 14.02 -16.03 -3.56
CA SER A 101 13.49 -17.07 -2.66
C SER A 101 11.97 -17.20 -2.72
N HIS A 102 11.29 -16.08 -2.95
CA HIS A 102 9.82 -15.98 -3.01
C HIS A 102 9.33 -15.56 -4.40
N VAL A 103 9.52 -16.43 -5.39
CA VAL A 103 9.13 -16.18 -6.79
C VAL A 103 7.62 -16.00 -6.97
N GLU A 104 6.83 -16.53 -6.05
CA GLU A 104 5.37 -16.41 -5.99
C GLU A 104 4.90 -15.13 -5.29
N ALA A 105 5.82 -14.31 -4.74
CA ALA A 105 5.46 -13.03 -4.15
C ALA A 105 5.35 -11.93 -5.22
N ALA A 106 4.18 -11.34 -5.34
CA ALA A 106 3.99 -10.09 -6.11
C ALA A 106 4.55 -8.89 -5.37
N VAL A 107 4.45 -8.92 -4.05
CA VAL A 107 4.94 -7.88 -3.15
C VAL A 107 5.69 -8.53 -1.99
N ILE A 108 6.82 -7.98 -1.62
CA ILE A 108 7.50 -8.25 -0.35
C ILE A 108 7.38 -6.99 0.51
N THR A 109 6.84 -7.15 1.71
CA THR A 109 6.70 -6.07 2.69
C THR A 109 7.61 -6.32 3.89
N PHE A 110 7.98 -5.26 4.58
CA PHE A 110 9.07 -5.23 5.54
C PHE A 110 8.60 -4.87 6.94
N MET A 111 9.52 -5.05 7.91
CA MET A 111 9.38 -4.52 9.25
C MET A 111 9.48 -2.98 9.21
N GLU A 112 8.43 -2.28 9.64
CA GLU A 112 8.51 -0.85 9.93
C GLU A 112 9.09 -0.61 11.33
N LEU A 113 9.99 0.34 11.45
CA LEU A 113 10.44 0.90 12.72
C LEU A 113 9.84 2.30 12.87
N ARG A 114 8.71 2.39 13.59
CA ARG A 114 7.86 3.59 13.66
C ARG A 114 8.28 4.59 14.72
N GLY A 115 8.13 5.86 14.38
CA GLY A 115 8.30 6.98 15.28
C GLY A 115 9.74 7.11 15.82
N GLU A 116 9.97 7.98 16.80
CA GLU A 116 11.29 8.24 17.36
C GLU A 116 11.92 7.01 18.04
N ASN A 117 11.12 6.20 18.71
CA ASN A 117 11.56 5.03 19.46
C ASN A 117 11.78 3.79 18.60
N ALA A 118 11.68 3.87 17.26
CA ALA A 118 11.84 2.75 16.34
C ALA A 118 10.95 1.53 16.70
N THR A 119 9.72 1.76 17.11
CA THR A 119 8.80 0.70 17.52
C THR A 119 8.50 -0.23 16.36
N PRO A 120 8.76 -1.56 16.47
CA PRO A 120 8.47 -2.51 15.42
C PRO A 120 6.98 -2.57 15.09
N ALA A 121 6.65 -2.53 13.80
CA ALA A 121 5.29 -2.67 13.29
C ALA A 121 5.31 -3.37 11.93
N GLY A 122 4.19 -3.95 11.55
CA GLY A 122 4.06 -4.61 10.25
C GLY A 122 2.65 -5.18 10.06
N PRO A 123 2.34 -5.69 8.87
CA PRO A 123 1.04 -6.27 8.56
C PRO A 123 0.88 -7.72 9.04
N ALA A 124 1.94 -8.30 9.60
CA ALA A 124 2.01 -9.69 10.01
C ALA A 124 1.36 -9.93 11.38
N VAL A 125 0.85 -11.13 11.60
CA VAL A 125 0.36 -11.58 12.91
C VAL A 125 1.53 -11.80 13.87
N ASP A 126 2.60 -12.39 13.34
CA ASP A 126 3.87 -12.60 14.07
C ASP A 126 4.97 -11.82 13.36
N LEU A 127 5.48 -10.78 14.02
CA LEU A 127 6.53 -9.92 13.48
C LEU A 127 7.93 -10.57 13.49
N SER A 128 8.10 -11.70 14.15
CA SER A 128 9.39 -12.41 14.22
C SER A 128 9.61 -13.39 13.06
N ARG A 129 8.55 -13.66 12.26
CA ARG A 129 8.58 -14.72 11.25
C ARG A 129 7.99 -14.28 9.93
N GLY A 130 8.66 -14.67 8.83
CA GLY A 130 8.15 -14.48 7.47
C GLY A 130 6.83 -15.21 7.25
N GLN A 131 5.86 -14.55 6.62
CA GLN A 131 4.52 -15.10 6.38
C GLN A 131 3.80 -14.37 5.24
N TYR A 132 2.79 -15.02 4.64
CA TYR A 132 1.90 -14.35 3.69
C TYR A 132 0.86 -13.52 4.44
N VAL A 133 0.67 -12.27 3.98
CA VAL A 133 -0.19 -11.27 4.62
C VAL A 133 -1.26 -10.76 3.65
N SER A 134 -2.37 -10.24 4.18
CA SER A 134 -3.51 -9.76 3.38
C SER A 134 -3.34 -8.35 2.82
N ALA A 135 -2.37 -7.60 3.32
CA ALA A 135 -2.10 -6.22 2.95
C ALA A 135 -0.64 -5.87 3.26
N TYR A 136 -0.21 -4.71 2.82
CA TYR A 136 1.12 -4.17 3.08
C TYR A 136 1.03 -2.63 3.18
N PRO A 137 1.92 -1.94 3.88
CA PRO A 137 2.03 -0.49 3.81
C PRO A 137 2.95 -0.08 2.65
N ASN A 138 2.54 0.91 1.86
CA ASN A 138 3.36 1.42 0.76
C ASN A 138 4.71 2.02 1.21
N CYS A 139 4.80 2.48 2.44
CA CYS A 139 6.05 3.01 3.01
C CYS A 139 7.12 1.94 3.30
N ALA A 140 6.76 0.65 3.23
CA ALA A 140 7.63 -0.48 3.57
C ALA A 140 7.32 -1.71 2.71
N ALA A 141 7.39 -1.58 1.40
CA ALA A 141 7.12 -2.66 0.46
C ALA A 141 7.93 -2.54 -0.83
N ALA A 142 8.19 -3.67 -1.46
CA ALA A 142 8.68 -3.71 -2.83
C ALA A 142 7.77 -4.59 -3.70
N MET A 143 7.61 -4.20 -4.95
CA MET A 143 6.66 -4.77 -5.88
C MET A 143 7.37 -5.36 -7.09
N ARG A 144 6.90 -6.49 -7.57
CA ARG A 144 7.31 -7.05 -8.86
C ARG A 144 6.60 -6.29 -9.98
N ARG A 145 7.33 -5.41 -10.69
CA ARG A 145 6.78 -4.50 -11.71
C ARG A 145 6.00 -5.23 -12.81
N SER A 146 6.48 -6.38 -13.26
CA SER A 146 5.82 -7.17 -14.31
C SER A 146 4.41 -7.64 -13.98
N LEU A 147 4.02 -7.64 -12.70
CA LEU A 147 2.67 -7.99 -12.24
C LEU A 147 1.76 -6.78 -12.08
N TYR A 148 2.30 -5.56 -12.19
CA TYR A 148 1.53 -4.33 -12.11
C TYR A 148 1.05 -3.84 -13.49
N GLY A 149 -0.18 -3.37 -13.59
CA GLY A 149 -0.73 -2.73 -14.81
C GLY A 149 -1.58 -3.64 -15.70
N GLY A 150 -1.43 -4.97 -15.60
CA GLY A 150 -2.27 -5.91 -16.34
C GLY A 150 -3.62 -6.14 -15.67
N ARG A 151 -3.75 -7.31 -15.02
CA ARG A 151 -4.97 -7.68 -14.26
C ARG A 151 -4.98 -7.18 -12.82
N ALA A 152 -3.86 -6.64 -12.31
CA ALA A 152 -3.75 -6.05 -10.98
C ALA A 152 -3.17 -4.63 -11.06
N ARG A 153 -3.94 -3.66 -10.60
CA ARG A 153 -3.56 -2.25 -10.60
C ARG A 153 -4.25 -1.53 -9.45
N PHE A 154 -3.65 -0.46 -8.96
CA PHE A 154 -4.30 0.41 -7.99
C PHE A 154 -5.59 1.02 -8.58
N PRO A 155 -6.69 1.06 -7.84
CA PRO A 155 -7.91 1.75 -8.26
C PRO A 155 -7.71 3.27 -8.13
N LEU A 156 -7.41 3.95 -9.23
CA LEU A 156 -6.98 5.36 -9.23
C LEU A 156 -8.00 6.31 -8.56
N PHE A 157 -9.28 5.98 -8.62
CA PHE A 157 -10.35 6.76 -8.00
C PHE A 157 -10.42 6.62 -6.46
N PHE A 158 -9.53 5.80 -5.85
CA PHE A 158 -9.37 5.78 -4.39
C PHE A 158 -8.66 7.03 -3.89
N GLU A 159 -7.84 7.68 -4.73
CA GLU A 159 -7.07 8.88 -4.42
C GLU A 159 -6.00 8.68 -3.34
N HIS A 160 -6.39 8.16 -2.19
CA HIS A 160 -5.52 7.87 -1.05
C HIS A 160 -6.16 6.81 -0.14
N MET A 161 -5.36 5.90 0.42
CA MET A 161 -5.73 4.82 1.36
C MET A 161 -6.49 3.64 0.75
N TYR A 162 -6.23 2.47 1.30
CA TYR A 162 -6.84 1.17 0.98
C TYR A 162 -6.48 0.59 -0.39
N GLU A 163 -5.62 1.22 -1.15
CA GLU A 163 -5.12 0.68 -2.43
C GLU A 163 -4.30 -0.59 -2.23
N GLU A 164 -3.55 -0.69 -1.12
CA GLU A 164 -2.67 -1.81 -0.84
C GLU A 164 -3.44 -3.10 -0.53
N PRO A 165 -4.47 -3.12 0.33
CA PRO A 165 -5.31 -4.30 0.51
C PRO A 165 -6.05 -4.71 -0.77
N ASP A 166 -6.52 -3.75 -1.57
CA ASP A 166 -7.19 -4.02 -2.84
C ASP A 166 -6.23 -4.64 -3.86
N TYR A 167 -5.02 -4.09 -4.00
CA TYR A 167 -3.99 -4.64 -4.88
C TYR A 167 -3.50 -6.02 -4.43
N ALA A 168 -3.28 -6.21 -3.12
CA ALA A 168 -2.92 -7.50 -2.56
C ALA A 168 -3.95 -8.58 -2.93
N LEU A 169 -5.24 -8.29 -2.75
CA LEU A 169 -6.31 -9.21 -3.11
C LEU A 169 -6.33 -9.55 -4.61
N GLN A 170 -6.05 -8.56 -5.48
CA GLN A 170 -5.93 -8.79 -6.92
C GLN A 170 -4.72 -9.70 -7.24
N CYS A 171 -3.58 -9.54 -6.55
CA CYS A 171 -2.43 -10.41 -6.69
C CYS A 171 -2.76 -11.86 -6.29
N TYR A 172 -3.44 -12.06 -5.16
CA TYR A 172 -3.90 -13.40 -4.75
C TYR A 172 -4.83 -14.04 -5.78
N ALA A 173 -5.70 -13.25 -6.42
CA ALA A 173 -6.58 -13.75 -7.48
C ALA A 173 -5.84 -14.18 -8.75
N GLN A 174 -4.60 -13.73 -8.93
CA GLN A 174 -3.72 -14.11 -10.05
C GLN A 174 -2.73 -15.23 -9.69
N GLY A 175 -2.78 -15.74 -8.47
CA GLY A 175 -1.89 -16.81 -8.03
C GLY A 175 -0.61 -16.35 -7.33
N PHE A 176 -0.50 -15.04 -7.03
CA PHE A 176 0.65 -14.47 -6.34
C PHE A 176 0.27 -14.00 -4.94
N GLY A 177 1.24 -14.01 -4.01
CA GLY A 177 1.04 -13.59 -2.63
C GLY A 177 1.72 -12.27 -2.31
N VAL A 178 1.48 -11.81 -1.08
CA VAL A 178 2.24 -10.74 -0.42
C VAL A 178 3.01 -11.37 0.72
N TRP A 179 4.34 -11.33 0.65
CA TRP A 179 5.23 -11.91 1.66
C TRP A 179 5.71 -10.84 2.63
N PHE A 180 5.61 -11.09 3.92
CA PHE A 180 6.24 -10.27 4.96
C PHE A 180 7.62 -10.84 5.29
N GLU A 181 8.67 -10.03 5.11
CA GLU A 181 10.06 -10.36 5.40
C GLU A 181 10.55 -9.57 6.61
N PRO A 182 10.61 -10.17 7.80
CA PRO A 182 10.95 -9.46 9.03
C PRO A 182 12.41 -9.01 9.12
N THR A 183 13.30 -9.62 8.34
CA THR A 183 14.74 -9.27 8.34
C THR A 183 15.03 -7.97 7.61
N LEU A 184 14.17 -7.59 6.67
CA LEU A 184 14.23 -6.30 5.98
C LEU A 184 13.53 -5.23 6.82
N ARG A 185 14.23 -4.12 7.09
CA ARG A 185 13.74 -3.08 8.00
C ARG A 185 13.75 -1.71 7.34
N VAL A 186 12.65 -0.99 7.54
CA VAL A 186 12.47 0.38 7.06
C VAL A 186 12.17 1.29 8.25
N ARG A 187 12.89 2.38 8.37
CA ARG A 187 12.60 3.45 9.31
C ARG A 187 11.47 4.30 8.77
N HIS A 188 10.44 4.57 9.57
CA HIS A 188 9.32 5.42 9.20
C HIS A 188 9.08 6.49 10.26
N TYR A 189 9.42 7.75 9.93
CA TYR A 189 9.21 8.91 10.79
C TYR A 189 7.78 9.43 10.63
N LEU A 190 6.88 8.93 11.46
CA LEU A 190 5.51 9.40 11.50
C LEU A 190 5.45 10.85 12.01
N THR A 191 5.37 11.82 11.13
CA THR A 191 5.12 13.20 11.53
C THR A 191 3.64 13.40 11.88
N ALA A 192 3.37 13.75 13.13
CA ALA A 192 2.00 13.88 13.66
C ALA A 192 1.24 15.12 13.14
N SER A 193 1.88 16.07 12.49
CA SER A 193 1.50 17.48 12.48
C SER A 193 0.30 17.89 11.61
N ARG A 194 -0.24 17.04 10.70
CA ARG A 194 -1.36 17.47 9.81
C ARG A 194 -2.42 16.40 9.54
N ARG A 195 -2.45 15.32 10.31
CA ARG A 195 -3.41 14.24 10.07
C ARG A 195 -4.74 14.60 10.74
N GLN A 196 -5.77 14.83 9.95
CA GLN A 196 -7.14 14.91 10.46
C GLN A 196 -7.70 13.48 10.60
N PRO A 197 -7.77 12.92 11.83
CA PRO A 197 -8.10 11.51 12.03
C PRO A 197 -9.45 11.12 11.45
N LEU A 198 -10.46 11.98 11.57
CA LEU A 198 -11.81 11.74 11.07
C LEU A 198 -11.86 11.70 9.53
N SER A 199 -11.22 12.65 8.85
CA SER A 199 -11.17 12.64 7.37
C SER A 199 -10.47 11.40 6.84
N ARG A 200 -9.39 10.94 7.50
CA ARG A 200 -8.70 9.71 7.16
C ARG A 200 -9.57 8.47 7.39
N HIS A 201 -10.35 8.45 8.48
CA HIS A 201 -11.33 7.41 8.74
C HIS A 201 -12.37 7.34 7.61
N HIS A 202 -12.95 8.47 7.20
CA HIS A 202 -13.93 8.53 6.14
C HIS A 202 -13.37 8.03 4.79
N LEU A 203 -12.15 8.44 4.42
CA LEU A 203 -11.49 7.95 3.21
C LEU A 203 -11.23 6.45 3.27
N HIS A 204 -10.71 5.96 4.40
CA HIS A 204 -10.46 4.54 4.60
C HIS A 204 -11.76 3.72 4.53
N ALA A 205 -12.82 4.13 5.24
CA ALA A 205 -14.10 3.45 5.28
C ALA A 205 -14.77 3.41 3.89
N ARG A 206 -14.74 4.54 3.18
CA ARG A 206 -15.22 4.66 1.80
C ARG A 206 -14.49 3.68 0.87
N ASN A 207 -13.17 3.72 0.87
CA ASN A 207 -12.35 2.91 -0.04
C ASN A 207 -12.40 1.42 0.31
N GLU A 208 -12.47 1.07 1.60
CA GLU A 208 -12.73 -0.30 2.03
C GLU A 208 -14.05 -0.83 1.46
N LEU A 209 -15.13 -0.03 1.55
CA LEU A 209 -16.42 -0.40 1.00
C LEU A 209 -16.36 -0.53 -0.53
N TRP A 210 -15.65 0.37 -1.19
CA TRP A 210 -15.45 0.30 -2.64
C TRP A 210 -14.68 -0.95 -3.05
N SER A 211 -13.60 -1.31 -2.34
CA SER A 211 -12.88 -2.56 -2.58
C SER A 211 -13.79 -3.78 -2.41
N VAL A 212 -14.64 -3.81 -1.37
CA VAL A 212 -15.65 -4.87 -1.20
C VAL A 212 -16.60 -4.91 -2.42
N CYS A 213 -17.12 -3.77 -2.85
CA CYS A 213 -18.00 -3.72 -4.03
C CYS A 213 -17.30 -4.19 -5.31
N LEU A 214 -16.03 -3.89 -5.49
CA LEU A 214 -15.23 -4.29 -6.65
C LEU A 214 -14.88 -5.77 -6.65
N ARG A 215 -14.47 -6.32 -5.50
CA ARG A 215 -13.76 -7.61 -5.41
C ARG A 215 -14.56 -8.73 -4.77
N CYS A 216 -15.55 -8.41 -3.90
CA CYS A 216 -16.30 -9.45 -3.20
C CYS A 216 -17.19 -10.25 -4.17
N PRO A 217 -17.10 -11.58 -4.20
CA PRO A 217 -17.96 -12.42 -5.04
C PRO A 217 -19.39 -12.50 -4.52
N TRP A 218 -20.33 -12.75 -5.42
CA TRP A 218 -21.69 -13.19 -5.06
C TRP A 218 -21.65 -14.63 -4.49
N PRO A 219 -22.50 -14.97 -3.49
CA PRO A 219 -23.54 -14.16 -2.85
C PRO A 219 -23.08 -13.38 -1.61
N TRP A 220 -21.78 -13.32 -1.32
CA TRP A 220 -21.24 -12.74 -0.08
C TRP A 220 -21.32 -11.20 -0.03
N LEU A 221 -21.45 -10.55 -1.20
CA LEU A 221 -21.37 -9.09 -1.30
C LEU A 221 -22.32 -8.34 -0.34
N PRO A 222 -23.64 -8.60 -0.28
CA PRO A 222 -24.55 -7.84 0.60
C PRO A 222 -24.16 -7.99 2.08
N PHE A 223 -23.77 -9.19 2.50
CA PHE A 223 -23.35 -9.46 3.87
C PHE A 223 -22.04 -8.73 4.21
N MET A 224 -21.08 -8.70 3.28
CA MET A 224 -19.81 -8.03 3.49
C MET A 224 -19.97 -6.51 3.50
N VAL A 225 -20.85 -5.95 2.66
CA VAL A 225 -21.20 -4.52 2.70
C VAL A 225 -21.79 -4.16 4.07
N ALA A 226 -22.82 -4.87 4.52
CA ALA A 226 -23.44 -4.65 5.82
C ALA A 226 -22.41 -4.77 6.97
N TYR A 227 -21.60 -5.83 6.97
CA TYR A 227 -20.55 -6.04 7.95
C TYR A 227 -19.55 -4.89 8.01
N ARG A 228 -19.07 -4.38 6.86
CA ARG A 228 -18.10 -3.28 6.82
C ARG A 228 -18.72 -1.97 7.32
N VAL A 229 -19.92 -1.65 6.90
CA VAL A 229 -20.63 -0.45 7.37
C VAL A 229 -20.84 -0.51 8.89
N CYS A 230 -21.35 -1.62 9.41
CA CYS A 230 -21.54 -1.79 10.86
C CYS A 230 -20.21 -1.69 11.63
N ARG A 231 -19.14 -2.31 11.12
CA ARG A 231 -17.83 -2.26 11.77
C ARG A 231 -17.28 -0.83 11.85
N GLN A 232 -17.39 -0.04 10.77
CA GLN A 232 -16.94 1.35 10.75
C GLN A 232 -17.79 2.21 11.69
N LEU A 233 -19.11 2.01 11.73
CA LEU A 233 -19.99 2.71 12.66
C LEU A 233 -19.65 2.39 14.12
N ILE A 234 -19.42 1.11 14.46
CA ILE A 234 -18.99 0.71 15.82
C ILE A 234 -17.67 1.40 16.18
N PHE A 235 -16.72 1.45 15.26
CA PHE A 235 -15.46 2.16 15.46
C PHE A 235 -15.70 3.66 15.69
N ALA A 236 -16.51 4.32 14.87
CA ALA A 236 -16.82 5.74 15.02
C ALA A 236 -17.50 6.03 16.38
N VAL A 237 -18.44 5.20 16.80
CA VAL A 237 -19.07 5.31 18.11
C VAL A 237 -18.05 5.19 19.25
N SER A 238 -17.05 4.30 19.12
CA SER A 238 -15.98 4.15 20.11
C SER A 238 -15.05 5.37 20.19
N GLN A 239 -14.96 6.18 19.12
CA GLN A 239 -14.20 7.44 19.11
C GLN A 239 -14.98 8.64 19.67
N GLY A 240 -16.30 8.51 19.81
CA GLY A 240 -17.18 9.52 20.40
C GLY A 240 -18.33 9.98 19.50
N PHE A 241 -19.24 10.76 20.08
CA PHE A 241 -20.47 11.21 19.41
C PHE A 241 -20.19 12.01 18.13
N ASP A 242 -19.19 12.90 18.14
CA ASP A 242 -18.83 13.73 16.98
C ASP A 242 -18.39 12.91 15.76
N TRP A 243 -17.81 11.74 15.99
CA TRP A 243 -17.46 10.81 14.92
C TRP A 243 -18.70 10.09 14.40
N ALA A 244 -19.53 9.57 15.31
CA ALA A 244 -20.72 8.80 14.95
C ALA A 244 -21.72 9.63 14.13
N ILE A 245 -21.96 10.89 14.48
CA ILE A 245 -22.90 11.77 13.76
C ILE A 245 -22.42 12.14 12.36
N ARG A 246 -21.11 12.04 12.09
CA ARG A 246 -20.50 12.36 10.79
C ARG A 246 -20.33 11.15 9.88
N GLU A 247 -20.65 9.94 10.34
CA GLU A 247 -20.58 8.72 9.52
C GLU A 247 -21.38 8.79 8.20
N PRO A 248 -22.56 9.41 8.14
CA PRO A 248 -23.31 9.53 6.88
C PRO A 248 -22.54 10.27 5.77
N ILE A 249 -21.55 11.08 6.10
CA ILE A 249 -20.75 11.82 5.09
C ILE A 249 -20.06 10.85 4.15
N TRP A 250 -19.34 9.86 4.66
CA TRP A 250 -18.64 8.90 3.81
C TRP A 250 -19.60 7.92 3.12
N TRP A 251 -20.78 7.64 3.71
CA TRP A 251 -21.80 6.83 3.04
C TRP A 251 -22.29 7.49 1.74
N VAL A 252 -22.57 8.81 1.80
CA VAL A 252 -22.95 9.59 0.62
C VAL A 252 -21.82 9.59 -0.41
N MET A 253 -20.58 9.82 0.04
CA MET A 253 -19.39 9.76 -0.83
C MET A 253 -19.23 8.38 -1.49
N ALA A 254 -19.49 7.30 -0.75
CA ALA A 254 -19.39 5.94 -1.27
C ALA A 254 -20.46 5.67 -2.35
N MET A 255 -21.67 6.12 -2.13
CA MET A 255 -22.77 5.96 -3.10
C MET A 255 -22.58 6.80 -4.36
N ALA A 256 -21.95 7.97 -4.28
CA ALA A 256 -21.72 8.84 -5.42
C ALA A 256 -20.90 8.16 -6.54
N ALA A 257 -20.05 7.21 -6.21
CA ALA A 257 -19.20 6.48 -7.17
C ALA A 257 -19.83 5.18 -7.72
N TRP A 258 -21.13 4.90 -7.47
CA TRP A 258 -21.73 3.61 -7.80
C TRP A 258 -21.56 3.20 -9.28
N ARG A 259 -21.68 4.16 -10.23
CA ARG A 259 -21.47 3.88 -11.67
C ARG A 259 -20.05 3.42 -11.96
N THR A 260 -19.05 4.08 -11.33
CA THR A 260 -17.65 3.72 -11.44
C THR A 260 -17.40 2.33 -10.85
N LEU A 261 -18.01 2.01 -9.71
CA LEU A 261 -17.90 0.70 -9.07
C LEU A 261 -18.48 -0.41 -9.94
N VAL A 262 -19.68 -0.21 -10.51
CA VAL A 262 -20.31 -1.20 -11.40
C VAL A 262 -19.45 -1.44 -12.63
N LYS A 263 -18.96 -0.37 -13.28
CA LYS A 263 -18.12 -0.45 -14.48
C LYS A 263 -16.78 -1.18 -14.23
N ASN A 264 -16.18 -0.96 -13.06
CA ASN A 264 -14.87 -1.51 -12.70
C ASN A 264 -14.95 -2.76 -11.80
N ARG A 265 -16.14 -3.35 -11.65
CA ARG A 265 -16.33 -4.52 -10.81
C ARG A 265 -15.68 -5.75 -11.45
N HIS A 266 -14.70 -6.30 -10.77
CA HIS A 266 -14.01 -7.55 -11.11
C HIS A 266 -13.90 -8.40 -9.83
N PRO A 267 -14.95 -9.20 -9.51
CA PRO A 267 -14.95 -10.05 -8.32
C PRO A 267 -13.86 -11.11 -8.42
N VAL A 268 -13.20 -11.37 -7.30
CA VAL A 268 -12.23 -12.45 -7.21
C VAL A 268 -12.92 -13.79 -6.92
N PRO A 269 -12.30 -14.95 -7.20
CA PRO A 269 -12.87 -16.25 -6.85
C PRO A 269 -13.19 -16.35 -5.36
N SER A 270 -14.36 -16.93 -5.01
CA SER A 270 -14.85 -17.02 -3.62
C SER A 270 -13.87 -17.71 -2.67
N ARG A 271 -13.11 -18.69 -3.16
CA ARG A 271 -12.08 -19.37 -2.40
C ARG A 271 -10.94 -18.44 -2.01
N VAL A 272 -10.43 -17.68 -2.99
CA VAL A 272 -9.35 -16.69 -2.78
C VAL A 272 -9.81 -15.60 -1.81
N TYR A 273 -11.01 -15.07 -2.00
CA TYR A 273 -11.56 -14.04 -1.12
C TYR A 273 -11.65 -14.50 0.33
N ARG A 274 -12.17 -15.72 0.56
CA ARG A 274 -12.26 -16.30 1.91
C ARG A 274 -10.89 -16.58 2.53
N ALA A 275 -9.94 -17.06 1.73
CA ALA A 275 -8.58 -17.31 2.21
C ALA A 275 -7.89 -16.00 2.59
N TRP A 276 -7.96 -14.99 1.73
CA TRP A 276 -7.41 -13.65 1.99
C TRP A 276 -7.98 -13.02 3.28
N LEU A 277 -9.29 -13.13 3.53
CA LEU A 277 -9.91 -12.65 4.77
C LEU A 277 -9.38 -13.36 6.04
N ARG A 278 -8.90 -14.60 5.90
CA ARG A 278 -8.39 -15.40 7.02
C ARG A 278 -6.93 -15.11 7.35
N LEU A 279 -6.14 -14.55 6.44
CA LEU A 279 -4.70 -14.35 6.62
C LEU A 279 -4.35 -13.61 7.91
N ASN A 280 -5.17 -12.63 8.32
CA ASN A 280 -4.99 -11.88 9.56
C ASN A 280 -5.24 -12.69 10.85
N ARG A 281 -5.77 -13.94 10.74
CA ARG A 281 -6.06 -14.81 11.89
C ARG A 281 -5.38 -16.15 11.77
N LYS A 282 -5.12 -16.60 10.53
CA LYS A 282 -4.48 -17.89 10.19
C LYS A 282 -3.43 -17.60 9.13
N PRO A 283 -2.24 -17.15 9.53
CA PRO A 283 -1.18 -16.82 8.60
C PRO A 283 -0.70 -18.09 7.88
N ILE A 284 -0.29 -17.92 6.64
CA ILE A 284 0.31 -18.96 5.80
C ILE A 284 1.81 -18.72 5.79
N TYR A 285 2.57 -19.74 6.08
CA TYR A 285 4.04 -19.70 6.16
C TYR A 285 4.71 -20.43 4.99
N ASP A 286 3.98 -21.28 4.30
CA ASP A 286 4.52 -22.15 3.26
C ASP A 286 3.91 -21.81 1.89
N LYS A 287 4.78 -21.74 0.88
CA LYS A 287 4.40 -21.52 -0.52
C LYS A 287 3.52 -22.64 -1.11
N ALA A 288 3.68 -23.88 -0.64
CA ALA A 288 2.84 -24.98 -1.13
C ALA A 288 1.39 -24.82 -0.64
N GLU A 289 1.20 -24.34 0.60
CA GLU A 289 -0.12 -24.00 1.13
C GLU A 289 -0.73 -22.82 0.36
N LEU A 290 0.04 -21.76 0.10
CA LEU A 290 -0.42 -20.65 -0.73
C LEU A 290 -0.85 -21.14 -2.11
N ARG A 291 -0.01 -21.90 -2.81
CA ARG A 291 -0.31 -22.41 -4.15
C ARG A 291 -1.61 -23.23 -4.16
N ARG A 292 -1.85 -24.06 -3.16
CA ARG A 292 -3.10 -24.85 -3.03
C ARG A 292 -4.33 -23.95 -2.97
N ILE A 293 -4.21 -22.77 -2.33
CA ILE A 293 -5.31 -21.83 -2.21
C ILE A 293 -5.57 -21.08 -3.52
N VAL A 294 -4.50 -20.69 -4.23
CA VAL A 294 -4.61 -19.81 -5.41
C VAL A 294 -4.68 -20.58 -6.73
N SER A 295 -4.08 -21.77 -6.86
CA SER A 295 -4.00 -22.54 -8.12
C SER A 295 -5.27 -23.28 -8.51
N GLU A 296 -6.11 -23.67 -7.56
CA GLU A 296 -7.42 -24.29 -7.84
C GLU A 296 -8.49 -23.27 -8.29
N SER A 297 -8.06 -22.11 -8.76
CA SER A 297 -8.91 -21.02 -9.26
C SER A 297 -9.09 -21.05 -10.79
N LYS A 298 -8.62 -22.12 -11.45
CA LYS A 298 -8.82 -22.34 -12.90
C LYS A 298 -10.06 -23.17 -13.16
#